data_9144e0a946457ee40c1076b4744517a4
#
_entry.id   9144e0a946457ee40c1076b4744517a4
#
_cell.length_a   1.000
_cell.length_b   1.000
_cell.length_c   1.000
_cell.angle_alpha   90.00
_cell.angle_beta   90.00
_cell.angle_gamma   90.00
#
_symmetry.space_group_name_H-M   'P 1'
#
loop_
_entity.id
_entity.type
_entity.pdbx_description
1 polymer ?
#
loop_
_entity_poly.entity_id
_entity_poly.type
_entity_poly.pdbx_seq_one_letter_code
_entity_poly.pdbx_strand_id
1 'polypeptide(L)'
;ADGALTPVTFELIVLENYDLANRLLKFATELPRHASEANKRILLVNLAQSYKFMNKQEQCLSTLSKVDWSACSDDFDLCVTVLKDQFKKAATIMRNIGPSGLIKRHDYIDWPIFKEFRKTSEFETTYTEIFGVEPTELLTQDTTPVSERNE
;
A
#
# COMPACT_ATOMS: atom_id res chain seq x y z
N ALA A 1 -17.45 -11.98 -7.53
CA ALA A 1 -16.83 -12.57 -6.33
C ALA A 1 -15.47 -11.91 -6.03
N ASP A 2 -14.65 -11.66 -7.04
CA ASP A 2 -13.30 -11.11 -6.87
C ASP A 2 -13.32 -9.68 -6.31
N GLY A 3 -14.32 -8.88 -6.66
CA GLY A 3 -14.48 -7.50 -6.17
C GLY A 3 -14.79 -7.38 -4.67
N ALA A 4 -15.31 -8.44 -4.03
CA ALA A 4 -15.60 -8.44 -2.60
C ALA A 4 -14.39 -8.85 -1.73
N LEU A 5 -13.46 -9.65 -2.26
CA LEU A 5 -12.28 -10.12 -1.52
C LEU A 5 -11.25 -9.02 -1.31
N THR A 6 -11.11 -8.07 -2.25
CA THR A 6 -10.13 -6.98 -2.13
C THR A 6 -10.40 -6.06 -0.93
N PRO A 7 -11.64 -5.54 -0.70
CA PRO A 7 -11.94 -4.75 0.49
C PRO A 7 -11.77 -5.55 1.80
N VAL A 8 -12.21 -6.81 1.84
CA VAL A 8 -12.10 -7.66 3.03
C VAL A 8 -10.64 -7.91 3.38
N THR A 9 -9.80 -8.25 2.42
CA THR A 9 -8.38 -8.48 2.66
C THR A 9 -7.63 -7.23 3.05
N PHE A 10 -8.00 -6.07 2.50
CA PHE A 10 -7.46 -4.78 2.92
C PHE A 10 -7.79 -4.49 4.40
N GLU A 11 -9.04 -4.67 4.80
CA GLU A 11 -9.46 -4.50 6.20
C GLU A 11 -8.71 -5.45 7.15
N LEU A 12 -8.48 -6.69 6.75
CA LEU A 12 -7.70 -7.64 7.54
C LEU A 12 -6.25 -7.20 7.71
N ILE A 13 -5.65 -6.58 6.70
CA ILE A 13 -4.30 -6.03 6.77
C ILE A 13 -4.27 -4.80 7.70
N VAL A 14 -5.26 -3.93 7.60
CA VAL A 14 -5.41 -2.77 8.51
C VAL A 14 -5.53 -3.24 9.96
N LEU A 15 -6.28 -4.31 10.22
CA LEU A 15 -6.44 -4.93 11.54
C LEU A 15 -5.26 -5.81 11.97
N GLU A 16 -4.19 -5.84 11.18
CA GLU A 16 -2.99 -6.64 11.40
C GLU A 16 -3.25 -8.16 11.48
N ASN A 17 -4.37 -8.63 10.93
CA ASN A 17 -4.67 -10.06 10.79
C ASN A 17 -4.05 -10.61 9.50
N TYR A 18 -2.73 -10.58 9.43
CA TYR A 18 -1.97 -10.92 8.23
C TYR A 18 -2.08 -12.38 7.82
N ASP A 19 -2.19 -13.30 8.78
CA ASP A 19 -2.33 -14.73 8.50
C ASP A 19 -3.63 -15.04 7.78
N LEU A 20 -4.76 -14.51 8.24
CA LEU A 20 -6.04 -14.68 7.57
C LEU A 20 -6.07 -13.98 6.23
N ALA A 21 -5.56 -12.75 6.14
CA ALA A 21 -5.43 -12.03 4.88
C ALA A 21 -4.60 -12.81 3.87
N ASN A 22 -3.46 -13.37 4.29
CA ASN A 22 -2.58 -14.18 3.45
C ASN A 22 -3.29 -15.42 2.91
N ARG A 23 -4.01 -16.16 3.75
CA ARG A 23 -4.74 -17.37 3.33
C ARG A 23 -5.82 -17.04 2.31
N LEU A 24 -6.60 -16.00 2.52
CA LEU A 24 -7.64 -15.57 1.59
C LEU A 24 -7.05 -15.09 0.26
N LEU A 25 -5.95 -14.34 0.31
CA LEU A 25 -5.26 -13.83 -0.88
C LEU A 25 -4.62 -14.96 -1.70
N LYS A 26 -4.01 -15.95 -1.05
CA LYS A 26 -3.50 -17.15 -1.73
C LYS A 26 -4.63 -17.87 -2.46
N PHE A 27 -5.75 -18.10 -1.80
CA PHE A 27 -6.92 -18.72 -2.40
C PHE A 27 -7.42 -17.90 -3.61
N ALA A 28 -7.55 -16.58 -3.47
CA ALA A 28 -8.02 -15.70 -4.54
C ALA A 28 -7.09 -15.70 -5.75
N THR A 29 -5.77 -15.73 -5.55
CA THR A 29 -4.79 -15.75 -6.64
C THR A 29 -4.74 -17.09 -7.39
N GLU A 30 -5.16 -18.17 -6.75
CA GLU A 30 -5.22 -19.52 -7.35
C GLU A 30 -6.51 -19.75 -8.12
N LEU A 31 -7.54 -18.91 -7.98
CA LEU A 31 -8.77 -19.01 -8.73
C LEU A 31 -8.52 -18.77 -10.23
N PRO A 32 -9.10 -19.64 -11.12
CA PRO A 32 -8.85 -19.55 -12.57
C PRO A 32 -9.53 -18.37 -13.25
N ARG A 33 -10.36 -17.62 -12.55
CA ARG A 33 -11.11 -16.48 -13.06
C ARG A 33 -10.68 -15.20 -12.37
N HIS A 34 -9.85 -14.43 -13.05
CA HIS A 34 -9.57 -13.05 -12.67
C HIS A 34 -10.41 -12.13 -13.56
N ALA A 35 -11.11 -11.17 -12.95
CA ALA A 35 -11.95 -10.23 -13.68
C ALA A 35 -11.13 -9.32 -14.62
N SER A 36 -9.86 -9.05 -14.28
CA SER A 36 -8.93 -8.28 -15.12
C SER A 36 -7.49 -8.48 -14.66
N GLU A 37 -6.53 -8.13 -15.53
CA GLU A 37 -5.10 -8.11 -15.17
C GLU A 37 -4.81 -7.12 -14.02
N ALA A 38 -5.51 -5.98 -13.98
CA ALA A 38 -5.38 -5.02 -12.90
C ALA A 38 -5.79 -5.64 -11.54
N ASN A 39 -6.89 -6.35 -11.48
CA ASN A 39 -7.33 -7.04 -10.26
C ASN A 39 -6.35 -8.11 -9.81
N LYS A 40 -5.80 -8.88 -10.76
CA LYS A 40 -4.75 -9.86 -10.48
C LYS A 40 -3.52 -9.22 -9.84
N ARG A 41 -3.08 -8.09 -10.38
CA ARG A 41 -1.94 -7.32 -9.85
C ARG A 41 -2.21 -6.78 -8.45
N ILE A 42 -3.41 -6.26 -8.19
CA ILE A 42 -3.83 -5.81 -6.85
C ILE A 42 -3.75 -6.98 -5.86
N LEU A 43 -4.30 -8.14 -6.20
CA LEU A 43 -4.25 -9.33 -5.36
C LEU A 43 -2.82 -9.77 -5.08
N LEU A 44 -1.94 -9.75 -6.07
CA LEU A 44 -0.52 -10.12 -5.91
C LEU A 44 0.24 -9.13 -5.02
N VAL A 45 0.00 -7.83 -5.16
CA VAL A 45 0.59 -6.81 -4.28
C VAL A 45 0.13 -7.02 -2.84
N ASN A 46 -1.16 -7.25 -2.62
CA ASN A 46 -1.69 -7.48 -1.28
C ASN A 46 -1.18 -8.80 -0.68
N LEU A 47 -1.02 -9.86 -1.48
CA LEU A 47 -0.41 -11.11 -1.04
C LEU A 47 1.05 -10.89 -0.63
N ALA A 48 1.84 -10.21 -1.45
CA ALA A 48 3.23 -9.87 -1.13
C ALA A 48 3.32 -9.04 0.15
N GLN A 49 2.42 -8.05 0.32
CA GLN A 49 2.33 -7.24 1.54
C GLN A 49 2.06 -8.09 2.77
N SER A 50 1.12 -9.04 2.70
CA SER A 50 0.83 -9.94 3.83
C SER A 50 2.04 -10.78 4.22
N TYR A 51 2.79 -11.30 3.26
CA TYR A 51 4.03 -12.01 3.53
C TYR A 51 5.07 -11.12 4.20
N LYS A 52 5.25 -9.90 3.70
CA LYS A 52 6.21 -8.95 4.29
C LYS A 52 5.90 -8.68 5.76
N PHE A 53 4.66 -8.41 6.11
CA PHE A 53 4.24 -8.12 7.48
C PHE A 53 4.22 -9.36 8.39
N MET A 54 4.29 -10.56 7.82
CA MET A 54 4.54 -11.80 8.53
C MET A 54 6.06 -12.12 8.67
N ASN A 55 6.94 -11.17 8.31
CA ASN A 55 8.40 -11.35 8.26
C ASN A 55 8.85 -12.47 7.31
N LYS A 56 8.12 -12.67 6.22
CA LYS A 56 8.41 -13.66 5.17
C LYS A 56 8.87 -12.94 3.89
N GLN A 57 10.01 -12.27 3.98
CA GLN A 57 10.53 -11.43 2.88
C GLN A 57 10.81 -12.24 1.61
N GLU A 58 11.29 -13.46 1.72
CA GLU A 58 11.55 -14.33 0.56
C GLU A 58 10.26 -14.63 -0.21
N GLN A 59 9.18 -14.97 0.48
CA GLN A 59 7.87 -15.20 -0.12
C GLN A 59 7.27 -13.93 -0.72
N CYS A 60 7.49 -12.79 -0.07
CA CYS A 60 7.11 -11.49 -0.61
C CYS A 60 7.77 -11.25 -1.98
N LEU A 61 9.07 -11.37 -2.06
CA LEU A 61 9.83 -11.16 -3.30
C LEU A 61 9.48 -12.19 -4.38
N SER A 62 9.30 -13.46 -4.00
CA SER A 62 8.85 -14.52 -4.91
C SER A 62 7.48 -14.22 -5.51
N THR A 63 6.56 -13.71 -4.71
CA THR A 63 5.22 -13.31 -5.17
C THR A 63 5.31 -12.17 -6.19
N LEU A 64 6.11 -11.14 -5.90
CA LEU A 64 6.31 -10.00 -6.80
C LEU A 64 7.00 -10.40 -8.11
N SER A 65 7.85 -11.43 -8.10
CA SER A 65 8.56 -11.90 -9.29
C SER A 65 7.66 -12.59 -10.32
N LYS A 66 6.41 -12.92 -9.99
CA LYS A 66 5.46 -13.56 -10.90
C LYS A 66 4.93 -12.65 -12.01
N VAL A 67 5.14 -11.36 -11.89
CA VAL A 67 4.67 -10.34 -12.84
C VAL A 67 5.82 -9.42 -13.24
N ASP A 68 5.84 -9.02 -14.49
CA ASP A 68 6.67 -7.92 -14.96
C ASP A 68 5.94 -6.59 -14.67
N TRP A 69 6.46 -5.82 -13.73
CA TRP A 69 5.89 -4.54 -13.28
C TRP A 69 6.37 -3.34 -14.11
N SER A 70 7.29 -3.52 -15.04
CA SER A 70 7.92 -2.42 -15.80
C SER A 70 6.93 -1.62 -16.65
N ALA A 71 5.86 -2.26 -17.10
CA ALA A 71 4.80 -1.64 -17.92
C ALA A 71 3.59 -1.18 -17.08
N CYS A 72 3.68 -1.26 -15.75
CA CYS A 72 2.60 -0.83 -14.86
C CYS A 72 2.65 0.68 -14.61
N SER A 73 1.51 1.22 -14.16
CA SER A 73 1.43 2.61 -13.69
C SER A 73 2.33 2.85 -12.48
N ASP A 74 2.66 4.12 -12.25
CA ASP A 74 3.51 4.53 -11.12
C ASP A 74 2.94 4.11 -9.76
N ASP A 75 1.62 3.97 -9.64
CA ASP A 75 0.98 3.51 -8.40
C ASP A 75 1.39 2.09 -8.03
N PHE A 76 1.37 1.17 -9.00
CA PHE A 76 1.84 -0.20 -8.80
C PHE A 76 3.35 -0.25 -8.59
N ASP A 77 4.12 0.51 -9.37
CA ASP A 77 5.57 0.57 -9.24
C ASP A 77 5.98 1.09 -7.85
N LEU A 78 5.28 2.09 -7.32
CA LEU A 78 5.50 2.58 -5.96
C LEU A 78 5.26 1.47 -4.92
N CYS A 79 4.13 0.79 -4.99
CA CYS A 79 3.79 -0.28 -4.06
C CYS A 79 4.83 -1.41 -4.08
N VAL A 80 5.22 -1.86 -5.26
CA VAL A 80 6.24 -2.90 -5.46
C VAL A 80 7.60 -2.45 -4.91
N THR A 81 7.99 -1.23 -5.20
CA THR A 81 9.27 -0.65 -4.79
C THR A 81 9.36 -0.51 -3.26
N VAL A 82 8.28 -0.10 -2.62
CA VAL A 82 8.18 -0.01 -1.16
C VAL A 82 8.28 -1.40 -0.50
N LEU A 83 7.62 -2.41 -1.06
CA LEU A 83 7.70 -3.79 -0.56
C LEU A 83 9.11 -4.39 -0.69
N LYS A 84 9.91 -3.89 -1.62
CA LYS A 84 11.33 -4.25 -1.79
C LYS A 84 12.29 -3.43 -0.93
N ASP A 85 11.78 -2.55 -0.06
CA ASP A 85 12.57 -1.63 0.77
C ASP A 85 13.50 -0.68 -0.02
N GLN A 86 13.15 -0.40 -1.27
CA GLN A 86 13.90 0.52 -2.14
C GLN A 86 13.39 1.96 -1.95
N PHE A 87 13.57 2.52 -0.77
CA PHE A 87 12.93 3.76 -0.35
C PHE A 87 13.39 5.01 -1.11
N LYS A 88 14.64 5.08 -1.56
CA LYS A 88 15.12 6.18 -2.42
C LYS A 88 14.42 6.18 -3.79
N LYS A 89 14.28 5.00 -4.40
CA LYS A 89 13.52 4.84 -5.63
C LYS A 89 12.04 5.15 -5.42
N ALA A 90 11.46 4.68 -4.31
CA ALA A 90 10.09 4.97 -3.93
C ALA A 90 9.82 6.47 -3.82
N ALA A 91 10.72 7.22 -3.21
CA ALA A 91 10.63 8.69 -3.13
C ALA A 91 10.60 9.34 -4.52
N THR A 92 11.43 8.88 -5.45
CA THR A 92 11.42 9.37 -6.83
C THR A 92 10.08 9.08 -7.53
N ILE A 93 9.53 7.88 -7.38
CA ILE A 93 8.24 7.52 -7.96
C ILE A 93 7.12 8.36 -7.33
N MET A 94 7.16 8.55 -6.01
CA MET A 94 6.20 9.38 -5.28
C MET A 94 6.18 10.83 -5.81
N ARG A 95 7.34 11.41 -6.14
CA ARG A 95 7.43 12.73 -6.79
C ARG A 95 6.79 12.72 -8.18
N ASN A 96 6.99 11.66 -8.96
CA ASN A 96 6.40 11.53 -10.29
C ASN A 96 4.87 11.43 -10.21
N ILE A 97 4.33 10.71 -9.24
CA ILE A 97 2.88 10.64 -8.98
C ILE A 97 2.34 12.04 -8.64
N GLY A 98 3.07 12.79 -7.82
CA GLY A 98 2.72 14.14 -7.44
C GLY A 98 1.42 14.26 -6.61
N PRO A 99 0.93 15.50 -6.39
CA PRO A 99 -0.22 15.74 -5.52
C PRO A 99 -1.56 15.37 -6.15
N SER A 100 -1.62 15.22 -7.47
CA SER A 100 -2.85 14.97 -8.25
C SER A 100 -2.96 13.54 -8.77
N GLY A 101 -2.06 12.65 -8.39
CA GLY A 101 -2.06 11.26 -8.81
C GLY A 101 -3.20 10.42 -8.21
N LEU A 102 -3.22 9.13 -8.52
CA LEU A 102 -4.22 8.19 -7.98
C LEU A 102 -4.04 7.92 -6.49
N ILE A 103 -2.78 7.89 -6.02
CA ILE A 103 -2.48 7.81 -4.59
C ILE A 103 -2.58 9.22 -4.02
N LYS A 104 -3.49 9.41 -3.09
CA LYS A 104 -3.77 10.71 -2.49
C LYS A 104 -2.95 10.93 -1.22
N ARG A 105 -2.91 12.18 -0.77
CA ARG A 105 -2.17 12.58 0.45
C ARG A 105 -2.49 11.69 1.65
N HIS A 106 -3.78 11.44 1.94
CA HIS A 106 -4.19 10.62 3.06
C HIS A 106 -3.86 9.13 2.88
N ASP A 107 -3.80 8.62 1.65
CA ASP A 107 -3.42 7.23 1.39
C ASP A 107 -1.98 6.94 1.84
N TYR A 108 -1.07 7.88 1.64
CA TYR A 108 0.32 7.75 2.13
C TYR A 108 0.40 7.64 3.65
N ILE A 109 -0.55 8.21 4.37
CA ILE A 109 -0.61 8.18 5.83
C ILE A 109 -1.35 6.93 6.32
N ASP A 110 -2.42 6.52 5.65
CA ASP A 110 -3.36 5.52 6.13
C ASP A 110 -3.05 4.11 5.62
N TRP A 111 -2.50 3.98 4.41
CA TRP A 111 -2.30 2.66 3.83
C TRP A 111 -1.19 1.88 4.55
N PRO A 112 -1.49 0.63 4.99
CA PRO A 112 -0.51 -0.21 5.69
C PRO A 112 0.76 -0.47 4.89
N ILE A 113 0.66 -0.51 3.55
CA ILE A 113 1.80 -0.78 2.67
C ILE A 113 2.94 0.24 2.85
N PHE A 114 2.63 1.48 3.23
CA PHE A 114 3.61 2.55 3.43
C PHE A 114 4.18 2.60 4.85
N LYS A 115 3.82 1.67 5.73
CA LYS A 115 4.21 1.66 7.14
C LYS A 115 5.72 1.82 7.36
N GLU A 116 6.54 1.03 6.67
CA GLU A 116 7.99 1.10 6.81
C GLU A 116 8.57 2.32 6.07
N PHE A 117 8.02 2.65 4.91
CA PHE A 117 8.41 3.83 4.15
C PHE A 117 8.20 5.12 4.95
N ARG A 118 7.06 5.24 5.64
CA ARG A 118 6.74 6.41 6.50
C ARG A 118 7.78 6.69 7.60
N LYS A 119 8.54 5.68 8.03
CA LYS A 119 9.58 5.84 9.06
C LYS A 119 10.88 6.41 8.52
N THR A 120 10.99 6.61 7.21
CA THR A 120 12.23 7.04 6.55
C THR A 120 12.29 8.54 6.33
N SER A 121 13.50 9.10 6.32
CA SER A 121 13.71 10.50 5.96
C SER A 121 13.37 10.79 4.50
N GLU A 122 13.55 9.82 3.61
CA GLU A 122 13.14 9.90 2.21
C GLU A 122 11.64 10.17 2.07
N PHE A 123 10.82 9.50 2.84
CA PHE A 123 9.37 9.73 2.85
C PHE A 123 9.03 11.12 3.39
N GLU A 124 9.54 11.48 4.57
CA GLU A 124 9.24 12.75 5.23
C GLU A 124 9.59 13.94 4.33
N THR A 125 10.80 13.94 3.77
CA THR A 125 11.26 14.99 2.86
C THR A 125 10.38 15.07 1.62
N THR A 126 10.11 13.95 0.97
CA THR A 126 9.33 13.89 -0.26
C THR A 126 7.87 14.29 -0.04
N TYR A 127 7.27 13.81 1.04
CA TYR A 127 5.90 14.17 1.41
C TYR A 127 5.77 15.70 1.60
N THR A 128 6.68 16.30 2.33
CA THR A 128 6.69 17.75 2.56
C THR A 128 6.92 18.55 1.27
N GLU A 129 7.80 18.09 0.40
CA GLU A 129 8.01 18.71 -0.92
C GLU A 129 6.74 18.71 -1.78
N ILE A 130 5.99 17.60 -1.79
CA ILE A 130 4.81 17.43 -2.64
C ILE A 130 3.60 18.18 -2.07
N PHE A 131 3.37 18.08 -0.77
CA PHE A 131 2.11 18.51 -0.14
C PHE A 131 2.24 19.82 0.67
N GLY A 132 3.45 20.30 0.91
CA GLY A 132 3.72 21.55 1.64
C GLY A 132 3.45 21.49 3.14
N VAL A 133 3.16 20.30 3.68
CA VAL A 133 2.92 20.05 5.12
C VAL A 133 3.65 18.79 5.55
N GLU A 134 4.01 18.71 6.83
CA GLU A 134 4.64 17.52 7.39
C GLU A 134 3.63 16.38 7.60
N PRO A 135 4.05 15.09 7.47
CA PRO A 135 3.17 13.96 7.69
C PRO A 135 2.53 13.93 9.09
N THR A 136 3.23 14.43 10.09
CA THR A 136 2.79 14.45 11.51
C THR A 136 1.62 15.40 11.77
N GLU A 137 1.43 16.44 10.98
CA GLU A 137 0.32 17.39 11.14
C GLU A 137 -1.05 16.78 10.85
N LEU A 138 -1.12 15.77 9.98
CA LEU A 138 -2.36 15.06 9.69
C LEU A 138 -2.80 14.14 10.83
N LEU A 139 -1.84 13.54 11.54
CA LEU A 139 -2.13 12.67 12.68
C LEU A 139 -2.71 13.45 13.87
N THR A 140 -2.41 14.75 14.00
CA THR A 140 -2.93 15.60 15.07
C THR A 140 -4.32 16.18 14.78
N GLN A 141 -4.72 16.26 13.52
CA GLN A 141 -6.05 16.78 13.13
C GLN A 141 -7.17 15.75 13.29
N ASP A 142 -6.86 14.46 13.20
CA ASP A 142 -7.85 13.38 13.36
C ASP A 142 -8.16 13.01 14.82
N THR A 143 -7.45 13.58 15.79
CA THR A 143 -7.67 13.34 17.22
C THR A 143 -8.60 14.35 17.90
N THR A 144 -9.29 15.21 17.14
CA THR A 144 -10.32 16.09 17.71
C THR A 144 -11.53 15.24 18.11
N PRO A 145 -11.93 15.23 19.41
CA PRO A 145 -13.07 14.44 19.87
C PRO A 145 -14.34 14.81 19.14
N VAL A 146 -15.13 13.82 18.77
CA VAL A 146 -16.43 13.97 18.08
C VAL A 146 -17.44 14.83 18.87
N SER A 147 -17.17 15.11 20.14
CA SER A 147 -18.04 15.89 21.03
C SER A 147 -18.05 17.40 20.75
N GLU A 148 -17.13 17.95 19.94
CA GLU A 148 -17.09 19.39 19.64
C GLU A 148 -17.67 19.76 18.26
N ARG A 149 -18.27 18.81 17.54
CA ARG A 149 -18.84 19.05 16.20
C ARG A 149 -20.34 19.39 16.19
N ASN A 150 -20.95 19.55 17.34
CA ASN A 150 -22.41 19.81 17.47
C ASN A 150 -22.72 21.14 18.21
N GLU A 151 -21.98 22.20 17.91
CA GLU A 151 -22.40 23.56 18.24
C GLU A 151 -22.34 24.49 17.04
#